data_e1bda12f4b1c5e821813f05e442d7961
#
_entry.id   e1bda12f4b1c5e821813f05e442d7961
#
_cell.length_a   1.000
_cell.length_b   1.000
_cell.length_c   1.000
_cell.angle_alpha   90.00
_cell.angle_beta   90.00
_cell.angle_gamma   90.00
#
_symmetry.space_group_name_H-M   'P 1'
#
loop_
_entity.id
_entity.type
_entity.pdbx_description
1 polymer ?
#
loop_
_entity_poly.entity_id
_entity_poly.type
_entity_poly.pdbx_seq_one_letter_code
_entity_poly.pdbx_strand_id
1 'polypeptide(L)'
;MELTAKEIEIESLSVEQSDIVLSSSNATCSICKTGKVVSVGRETQIVIYTRFGTKKGMHVEKRCNNRLLSCRGGFYYGYHKVGATKYLDADILKNEYLVTSNQTAFEVKYLWDVTLQILFSNASFEGLGNVYNNLHFTNLSHDIMQRRETICAKRKTEAFFTYAFIDLGQRYHIELVMPGSLDEAILTKKSEFHDKFRKLWTNQHLCNAPGCDKVLIMDGGLMTKLV
;
A
#
# COMPACT_ATOMS: atom_id res chain seq x y z
N MET A 1 -19.26 -40.68 13.08
CA MET A 1 -19.75 -40.39 11.71
C MET A 1 -18.57 -39.64 11.05
N GLU A 2 -17.72 -40.37 10.32
CA GLU A 2 -16.58 -39.78 9.63
C GLU A 2 -17.09 -39.19 8.32
N LEU A 3 -16.92 -37.89 8.14
CA LEU A 3 -17.19 -37.21 6.88
C LEU A 3 -16.30 -37.76 5.79
N THR A 4 -16.85 -38.12 4.66
CA THR A 4 -16.06 -38.63 3.54
C THR A 4 -15.21 -37.52 2.94
N ALA A 5 -14.04 -37.83 2.37
CA ALA A 5 -13.12 -36.86 1.77
C ALA A 5 -13.81 -35.94 0.74
N LYS A 6 -14.87 -36.40 0.07
CA LYS A 6 -15.69 -35.62 -0.85
C LYS A 6 -16.54 -34.55 -0.17
N GLU A 7 -17.04 -34.80 1.04
CA GLU A 7 -17.85 -33.83 1.79
C GLU A 7 -16.99 -32.69 2.34
N ILE A 8 -15.74 -33.01 2.72
CA ILE A 8 -14.73 -32.01 3.12
C ILE A 8 -14.34 -31.11 1.93
N GLU A 9 -14.23 -31.69 0.73
CA GLU A 9 -13.90 -30.94 -0.48
C GLU A 9 -15.04 -30.01 -0.94
N ILE A 10 -16.28 -30.39 -0.72
CA ILE A 10 -17.46 -29.57 -1.06
C ILE A 10 -17.66 -28.43 -0.06
N GLU A 11 -17.41 -28.62 1.23
CA GLU A 11 -17.46 -27.55 2.22
C GLU A 11 -16.36 -26.49 2.02
N SER A 12 -15.19 -26.89 1.51
CA SER A 12 -14.10 -25.95 1.19
C SER A 12 -14.36 -25.06 -0.06
N LEU A 13 -15.31 -25.49 -0.91
CA LEU A 13 -15.65 -24.78 -2.17
C LEU A 13 -16.81 -23.79 -2.04
N SER A 14 -17.52 -23.76 -0.90
CA SER A 14 -18.76 -22.97 -0.73
C SER A 14 -18.62 -21.70 0.11
N VAL A 15 -17.43 -21.23 0.41
CA VAL A 15 -17.28 -19.85 0.90
C VAL A 15 -17.50 -18.94 -0.31
N GLU A 16 -18.71 -18.47 -0.49
CA GLU A 16 -19.03 -17.36 -1.39
C GLU A 16 -18.06 -16.21 -1.04
N GLN A 17 -17.07 -16.06 -1.88
CA GLN A 17 -16.09 -14.98 -1.78
C GLN A 17 -16.85 -13.70 -2.10
N SER A 18 -17.35 -13.00 -1.08
CA SER A 18 -17.95 -11.68 -1.25
C SER A 18 -16.91 -10.81 -1.93
N ASP A 19 -17.21 -10.37 -3.14
CA ASP A 19 -16.33 -9.50 -3.90
C ASP A 19 -16.07 -8.21 -3.12
N ILE A 20 -14.83 -8.01 -2.68
CA ILE A 20 -14.43 -6.82 -1.96
C ILE A 20 -14.44 -5.65 -2.94
N VAL A 21 -15.26 -4.63 -2.66
CA VAL A 21 -15.34 -3.44 -3.49
C VAL A 21 -14.55 -2.30 -2.86
N LEU A 22 -13.45 -1.92 -3.51
CA LEU A 22 -12.61 -0.81 -3.11
C LEU A 22 -13.00 0.44 -3.90
N SER A 23 -13.69 1.37 -3.24
CA SER A 23 -14.13 2.63 -3.85
C SER A 23 -13.95 3.78 -2.89
N SER A 24 -13.88 5.01 -3.42
CA SER A 24 -13.86 6.21 -2.57
C SER A 24 -15.15 6.35 -1.77
N SER A 25 -15.01 6.68 -0.49
CA SER A 25 -16.12 7.04 0.40
C SER A 25 -16.60 8.48 0.22
N ASN A 26 -15.87 9.31 -0.54
CA ASN A 26 -16.19 10.70 -0.73
C ASN A 26 -17.51 10.85 -1.50
N ALA A 27 -18.48 11.53 -0.91
CA ALA A 27 -19.75 11.88 -1.55
C ALA A 27 -19.65 13.20 -2.33
N THR A 28 -18.81 14.12 -1.85
CA THR A 28 -18.61 15.46 -2.44
C THR A 28 -17.17 15.59 -2.98
N CYS A 29 -17.04 16.25 -4.10
CA CYS A 29 -15.73 16.47 -4.72
C CYS A 29 -14.85 17.38 -3.86
N SER A 30 -13.69 16.86 -3.44
CA SER A 30 -12.69 17.62 -2.66
C SER A 30 -12.04 18.75 -3.45
N ILE A 31 -12.09 18.69 -4.79
CA ILE A 31 -11.44 19.64 -5.71
C ILE A 31 -12.31 20.87 -5.93
N CYS A 32 -13.53 20.70 -6.46
CA CYS A 32 -14.41 21.81 -6.76
C CYS A 32 -15.40 22.16 -5.62
N LYS A 33 -15.45 21.34 -4.56
CA LYS A 33 -16.28 21.49 -3.35
C LYS A 33 -17.81 21.45 -3.57
N THR A 34 -18.28 21.43 -4.82
CA THR A 34 -19.70 21.55 -5.18
C THR A 34 -20.25 20.34 -5.93
N GLY A 35 -19.39 19.60 -6.66
CA GLY A 35 -19.83 18.44 -7.42
C GLY A 35 -20.00 17.20 -6.55
N LYS A 36 -20.95 16.33 -6.93
CA LYS A 36 -21.10 14.99 -6.33
C LYS A 36 -20.08 14.03 -6.97
N VAL A 37 -19.57 13.12 -6.18
CA VAL A 37 -18.70 12.03 -6.64
C VAL A 37 -19.57 10.83 -6.95
N VAL A 38 -19.60 10.43 -8.23
CA VAL A 38 -20.46 9.36 -8.73
C VAL A 38 -19.65 8.28 -9.43
N SER A 39 -20.14 7.03 -9.40
CA SER A 39 -19.53 5.95 -10.17
C SER A 39 -19.66 6.22 -11.66
N VAL A 40 -18.64 5.86 -12.42
CA VAL A 40 -18.60 6.00 -13.89
C VAL A 40 -18.60 4.65 -14.60
N GLY A 41 -18.90 3.57 -13.87
CA GLY A 41 -18.96 2.21 -14.44
C GLY A 41 -17.59 1.66 -14.85
N ARG A 42 -16.49 2.23 -14.33
CA ARG A 42 -15.14 1.71 -14.54
C ARG A 42 -14.73 0.91 -13.33
N GLU A 43 -14.72 -0.38 -13.51
CA GLU A 43 -14.37 -1.37 -12.51
C GLU A 43 -13.21 -2.20 -13.00
N THR A 44 -12.21 -2.40 -12.17
CA THR A 44 -11.03 -3.20 -12.49
C THR A 44 -10.89 -4.31 -11.46
N GLN A 45 -10.79 -5.53 -11.92
CA GLN A 45 -10.47 -6.65 -11.02
C GLN A 45 -9.12 -6.45 -10.36
N ILE A 46 -9.07 -6.68 -9.06
CA ILE A 46 -7.88 -6.47 -8.24
C ILE A 46 -7.60 -7.71 -7.39
N VAL A 47 -6.32 -8.03 -7.24
CA VAL A 47 -5.84 -9.05 -6.30
C VAL A 47 -5.44 -8.36 -5.02
N ILE A 48 -5.96 -8.83 -3.90
CA ILE A 48 -5.73 -8.29 -2.57
C ILE A 48 -4.90 -9.30 -1.78
N TYR A 49 -3.68 -8.94 -1.41
CA TYR A 49 -2.80 -9.77 -0.58
C TYR A 49 -3.08 -9.49 0.89
N THR A 50 -3.44 -10.52 1.64
CA THR A 50 -3.72 -10.44 3.07
C THR A 50 -2.82 -11.39 3.86
N ARG A 51 -2.84 -11.31 5.17
CA ARG A 51 -2.15 -12.27 6.07
C ARG A 51 -2.57 -13.73 5.83
N PHE A 52 -3.81 -13.93 5.36
CA PHE A 52 -4.46 -15.23 5.26
C PHE A 52 -4.59 -15.71 3.81
N GLY A 53 -3.82 -15.14 2.90
CA GLY A 53 -3.86 -15.48 1.48
C GLY A 53 -4.41 -14.35 0.61
N THR A 54 -4.68 -14.67 -0.65
CA THR A 54 -5.19 -13.72 -1.62
C THR A 54 -6.71 -13.70 -1.65
N LYS A 55 -7.27 -12.51 -1.86
CA LYS A 55 -8.68 -12.29 -2.13
C LYS A 55 -8.84 -11.61 -3.48
N LYS A 56 -9.97 -11.83 -4.13
CA LYS A 56 -10.38 -11.08 -5.33
C LYS A 56 -11.26 -9.93 -4.93
N GLY A 57 -11.18 -8.84 -5.65
CA GLY A 57 -12.02 -7.68 -5.42
C GLY A 57 -12.15 -6.82 -6.67
N MET A 58 -12.91 -5.74 -6.53
CA MET A 58 -13.15 -4.75 -7.58
C MET A 58 -12.64 -3.39 -7.12
N HIS A 59 -11.84 -2.74 -7.93
CA HIS A 59 -11.39 -1.36 -7.73
C HIS A 59 -12.23 -0.45 -8.61
N VAL A 60 -13.00 0.44 -7.97
CA VAL A 60 -14.01 1.27 -8.65
C VAL A 60 -13.56 2.71 -8.76
N GLU A 61 -13.54 3.22 -9.99
CA GLU A 61 -13.33 4.65 -10.25
C GLU A 61 -14.65 5.42 -10.07
N LYS A 62 -14.59 6.52 -9.33
CA LYS A 62 -15.66 7.53 -9.25
C LYS A 62 -15.16 8.85 -9.81
N ARG A 63 -16.07 9.69 -10.31
CA ARG A 63 -15.72 11.02 -10.85
C ARG A 63 -16.66 12.10 -10.34
N CYS A 64 -16.15 13.32 -10.32
CA CYS A 64 -16.96 14.48 -10.10
C CYS A 64 -17.95 14.69 -11.26
N ASN A 65 -19.23 14.88 -10.94
CA ASN A 65 -20.28 15.14 -11.94
C ASN A 65 -20.46 16.62 -12.29
N ASN A 66 -19.65 17.53 -11.72
CA ASN A 66 -19.76 18.95 -12.00
C ASN A 66 -19.18 19.29 -13.37
N ARG A 67 -20.07 19.41 -14.35
CA ARG A 67 -19.72 19.75 -15.74
C ARG A 67 -19.41 21.24 -15.92
N LEU A 68 -20.02 22.12 -15.10
CA LEU A 68 -19.88 23.56 -15.23
C LEU A 68 -18.47 24.06 -14.96
N LEU A 69 -17.80 23.45 -13.97
CA LEU A 69 -16.41 23.78 -13.61
C LEU A 69 -15.38 22.91 -14.34
N SER A 70 -15.79 22.12 -15.31
CA SER A 70 -14.91 21.17 -16.01
C SER A 70 -14.01 20.35 -15.06
N CYS A 71 -14.53 20.06 -13.86
CA CYS A 71 -13.78 19.29 -12.87
C CYS A 71 -13.48 17.87 -13.39
N ARG A 72 -12.20 17.53 -13.51
CA ARG A 72 -11.73 16.23 -14.02
C ARG A 72 -11.19 15.31 -12.91
N GLY A 73 -11.58 15.54 -11.67
CA GLY A 73 -11.14 14.73 -10.54
C GLY A 73 -11.62 13.29 -10.63
N GLY A 74 -10.70 12.34 -10.59
CA GLY A 74 -10.98 10.92 -10.40
C GLY A 74 -10.78 10.53 -8.94
N PHE A 75 -11.74 9.81 -8.37
CA PHE A 75 -11.76 9.42 -6.95
C PHE A 75 -11.69 7.90 -6.85
N TYR A 76 -10.78 7.43 -6.02
CA TYR A 76 -10.45 6.02 -5.82
C TYR A 76 -10.41 5.70 -4.32
N TYR A 77 -10.23 4.46 -3.98
CA TYR A 77 -10.06 4.04 -2.59
C TYR A 77 -8.75 4.58 -2.02
N GLY A 78 -8.84 5.50 -1.05
CA GLY A 78 -7.71 6.09 -0.34
C GLY A 78 -6.96 7.21 -1.07
N TYR A 79 -7.40 7.62 -2.27
CA TYR A 79 -6.77 8.72 -2.99
C TYR A 79 -7.69 9.32 -4.07
N HIS A 80 -7.32 10.52 -4.52
CA HIS A 80 -7.90 11.09 -5.74
C HIS A 80 -6.81 11.50 -6.73
N LYS A 81 -7.20 11.66 -7.99
CA LYS A 81 -6.31 12.08 -9.09
C LYS A 81 -6.78 13.36 -9.73
N VAL A 82 -5.80 14.22 -10.08
CA VAL A 82 -5.98 15.37 -10.97
C VAL A 82 -4.92 15.23 -12.07
N GLY A 83 -5.35 14.91 -13.26
CA GLY A 83 -4.42 14.52 -14.33
C GLY A 83 -3.64 13.24 -13.97
N ALA A 84 -2.32 13.28 -14.04
CA ALA A 84 -1.43 12.18 -13.67
C ALA A 84 -1.13 12.12 -12.16
N THR A 85 -1.37 13.22 -11.43
CA THR A 85 -0.98 13.35 -10.03
C THR A 85 -2.00 12.70 -9.10
N LYS A 86 -1.51 11.86 -8.19
CA LYS A 86 -2.29 11.26 -7.10
C LYS A 86 -2.10 12.08 -5.83
N TYR A 87 -3.21 12.39 -5.18
CA TYR A 87 -3.27 13.02 -3.86
C TYR A 87 -3.80 11.97 -2.88
N LEU A 88 -2.98 11.57 -1.93
CA LEU A 88 -3.33 10.54 -0.96
C LEU A 88 -4.21 11.13 0.14
N ASP A 89 -5.19 10.35 0.58
CA ASP A 89 -6.05 10.75 1.69
C ASP A 89 -5.23 10.72 3.00
N ALA A 90 -5.45 11.69 3.88
CA ALA A 90 -4.69 11.84 5.12
C ALA A 90 -4.74 10.57 6.00
N ASP A 91 -5.85 9.86 5.96
CA ASP A 91 -6.11 8.67 6.77
C ASP A 91 -5.99 7.35 6.00
N ILE A 92 -5.30 7.35 4.85
CA ILE A 92 -5.21 6.19 3.96
C ILE A 92 -4.75 4.90 4.66
N LEU A 93 -3.85 4.97 5.66
CA LEU A 93 -3.39 3.81 6.42
C LEU A 93 -4.37 3.35 7.51
N LYS A 94 -5.45 4.10 7.78
CA LYS A 94 -6.56 3.63 8.62
C LYS A 94 -7.52 2.74 7.86
N ASN A 95 -7.43 2.73 6.54
CA ASN A 95 -8.19 1.82 5.70
C ASN A 95 -7.70 0.38 5.92
N GLU A 96 -8.56 -0.59 5.65
CA GLU A 96 -8.20 -2.02 5.73
C GLU A 96 -7.16 -2.39 4.66
N TYR A 97 -7.27 -1.79 3.48
CA TYR A 97 -6.42 -2.10 2.32
C TYR A 97 -5.70 -0.87 1.78
N LEU A 98 -4.50 -1.07 1.25
CA LEU A 98 -3.72 -0.09 0.50
C LEU A 98 -3.65 -0.51 -0.97
N VAL A 99 -4.21 0.29 -1.86
CA VAL A 99 -4.12 0.07 -3.32
C VAL A 99 -2.78 0.58 -3.82
N THR A 100 -1.91 -0.33 -4.26
CA THR A 100 -0.56 0.00 -4.74
C THR A 100 -0.48 0.11 -6.25
N SER A 101 -1.37 -0.57 -6.98
CA SER A 101 -1.49 -0.46 -8.42
C SER A 101 -2.95 -0.62 -8.88
N ASN A 102 -3.21 -0.48 -10.17
CA ASN A 102 -4.57 -0.67 -10.71
C ASN A 102 -5.10 -2.10 -10.52
N GLN A 103 -4.24 -3.07 -10.26
CA GLN A 103 -4.59 -4.50 -10.18
C GLN A 103 -4.19 -5.13 -8.85
N THR A 104 -3.62 -4.35 -7.92
CA THR A 104 -3.03 -4.92 -6.71
C THR A 104 -3.32 -4.04 -5.50
N ALA A 105 -3.79 -4.66 -4.43
CA ALA A 105 -3.89 -4.07 -3.11
C ALA A 105 -3.30 -5.00 -2.05
N PHE A 106 -2.98 -4.43 -0.91
CA PHE A 106 -2.47 -5.15 0.25
C PHE A 106 -3.27 -4.79 1.49
N GLU A 107 -3.51 -5.75 2.34
CA GLU A 107 -3.98 -5.48 3.69
C GLU A 107 -2.93 -4.65 4.45
N VAL A 108 -3.32 -3.54 5.04
CA VAL A 108 -2.39 -2.64 5.73
C VAL A 108 -1.67 -3.35 6.87
N LYS A 109 -2.40 -4.20 7.61
CA LYS A 109 -1.81 -5.02 8.68
C LYS A 109 -0.77 -6.02 8.17
N TYR A 110 -0.97 -6.58 6.98
CA TYR A 110 0.03 -7.45 6.35
C TYR A 110 1.31 -6.69 6.00
N LEU A 111 1.21 -5.46 5.48
CA LEU A 111 2.38 -4.62 5.22
C LEU A 111 3.12 -4.23 6.50
N TRP A 112 2.40 -4.01 7.59
CA TRP A 112 3.01 -3.82 8.91
C TRP A 112 3.81 -5.05 9.36
N ASP A 113 3.26 -6.27 9.21
CA ASP A 113 3.98 -7.50 9.54
C ASP A 113 5.24 -7.69 8.68
N VAL A 114 5.14 -7.40 7.38
CA VAL A 114 6.31 -7.39 6.47
C VAL A 114 7.38 -6.42 6.98
N THR A 115 6.97 -5.23 7.43
CA THR A 115 7.89 -4.24 8.01
C THR A 115 8.61 -4.80 9.23
N LEU A 116 7.89 -5.41 10.16
CA LEU A 116 8.48 -6.01 11.36
C LEU A 116 9.44 -7.16 11.01
N GLN A 117 9.10 -8.01 10.04
CA GLN A 117 9.96 -9.10 9.60
C GLN A 117 11.26 -8.60 8.95
N ILE A 118 11.20 -7.53 8.16
CA ILE A 118 12.39 -6.90 7.58
C ILE A 118 13.27 -6.30 8.69
N LEU A 119 12.68 -5.54 9.60
CA LEU A 119 13.43 -4.82 10.65
C LEU A 119 14.04 -5.75 11.70
N PHE A 120 13.31 -6.77 12.12
CA PHE A 120 13.75 -7.62 13.25
C PHE A 120 14.33 -8.96 12.85
N SER A 121 14.02 -9.45 11.63
CA SER A 121 14.49 -10.77 11.18
C SER A 121 15.42 -10.67 9.97
N ASN A 122 15.77 -9.48 9.50
CA ASN A 122 16.57 -9.24 8.29
C ASN A 122 16.05 -10.04 7.06
N ALA A 123 14.73 -10.24 6.99
CA ALA A 123 14.13 -11.01 5.92
C ALA A 123 14.18 -10.25 4.59
N SER A 124 14.61 -10.95 3.52
CA SER A 124 14.59 -10.36 2.18
C SER A 124 13.16 -10.35 1.59
N PHE A 125 12.88 -9.42 0.70
CA PHE A 125 11.58 -9.38 -0.01
C PHE A 125 11.32 -10.66 -0.82
N GLU A 126 12.36 -11.26 -1.38
CA GLU A 126 12.27 -12.52 -2.10
C GLU A 126 11.92 -13.66 -1.15
N GLY A 127 12.63 -13.78 -0.02
CA GLY A 127 12.35 -14.77 1.02
C GLY A 127 10.92 -14.67 1.53
N LEU A 128 10.47 -13.46 1.85
CA LEU A 128 9.09 -13.20 2.28
C LEU A 128 8.06 -13.51 1.18
N GLY A 129 8.40 -13.28 -0.10
CA GLY A 129 7.56 -13.66 -1.23
C GLY A 129 7.40 -15.16 -1.34
N ASN A 130 8.51 -15.88 -1.25
CA ASN A 130 8.53 -17.34 -1.32
C ASN A 130 7.77 -17.97 -0.15
N VAL A 131 7.97 -17.48 1.07
CA VAL A 131 7.20 -17.95 2.25
C VAL A 131 5.71 -17.75 2.04
N TYR A 132 5.27 -16.56 1.62
CA TYR A 132 3.87 -16.29 1.36
C TYR A 132 3.28 -17.22 0.30
N ASN A 133 3.97 -17.37 -0.83
CA ASN A 133 3.52 -18.24 -1.91
C ASN A 133 3.45 -19.72 -1.47
N ASN A 134 4.44 -20.19 -0.72
CA ASN A 134 4.45 -21.57 -0.21
C ASN A 134 3.33 -21.82 0.80
N LEU A 135 3.00 -20.84 1.65
CA LEU A 135 1.92 -21.01 2.62
C LEU A 135 0.53 -21.06 1.96
N HIS A 136 0.33 -20.29 0.89
CA HIS A 136 -1.00 -20.07 0.34
C HIS A 136 -1.27 -20.76 -1.01
N PHE A 137 -0.21 -21.28 -1.69
CA PHE A 137 -0.34 -21.85 -3.04
C PHE A 137 0.29 -23.24 -3.22
N THR A 138 0.71 -23.92 -2.15
CA THR A 138 1.43 -25.21 -2.23
C THR A 138 0.66 -26.36 -2.86
N ASN A 139 -0.66 -26.31 -2.90
CA ASN A 139 -1.50 -27.40 -3.37
C ASN A 139 -2.16 -27.16 -4.74
N LEU A 140 -1.79 -26.11 -5.42
CA LEU A 140 -2.45 -25.74 -6.66
C LEU A 140 -1.58 -26.14 -7.86
N SER A 141 -2.13 -26.97 -8.74
CA SER A 141 -1.49 -27.36 -10.02
C SER A 141 -1.05 -26.12 -10.82
N HIS A 142 0.04 -26.26 -11.59
CA HIS A 142 0.72 -25.20 -12.36
C HIS A 142 -0.12 -24.47 -13.41
N ASP A 143 -1.35 -24.11 -13.11
CA ASP A 143 -2.24 -23.46 -14.06
C ASP A 143 -1.89 -21.96 -14.21
N ILE A 144 -1.99 -21.49 -15.45
CA ILE A 144 -1.57 -20.13 -15.87
C ILE A 144 -2.32 -19.03 -15.11
N MET A 145 -3.52 -19.28 -14.62
CA MET A 145 -4.31 -18.35 -13.82
C MET A 145 -3.68 -18.04 -12.45
N GLN A 146 -2.98 -18.99 -11.86
CA GLN A 146 -2.39 -18.87 -10.53
C GLN A 146 -1.18 -17.94 -10.49
N ARG A 147 -0.44 -17.78 -11.60
CA ARG A 147 0.70 -16.85 -11.68
C ARG A 147 0.31 -15.39 -11.42
N ARG A 148 -0.96 -15.02 -11.63
CA ARG A 148 -1.45 -13.67 -11.33
C ARG A 148 -1.72 -13.43 -9.86
N GLU A 149 -2.00 -14.48 -9.11
CA GLU A 149 -2.32 -14.42 -7.68
C GLU A 149 -1.09 -14.55 -6.80
N THR A 150 0.01 -15.12 -7.30
CA THR A 150 1.27 -15.20 -6.57
C THR A 150 1.90 -13.81 -6.43
N ILE A 151 2.55 -13.61 -5.28
CA ILE A 151 3.28 -12.39 -5.01
C ILE A 151 4.73 -12.53 -5.47
N CYS A 152 5.22 -11.61 -6.30
CA CYS A 152 6.63 -11.53 -6.62
C CYS A 152 7.35 -10.50 -5.73
N ALA A 153 8.67 -10.65 -5.59
CA ALA A 153 9.52 -9.73 -4.82
C ALA A 153 9.29 -8.27 -5.20
N LYS A 154 9.22 -7.96 -6.50
CA LYS A 154 9.00 -6.60 -7.01
C LYS A 154 7.70 -6.00 -6.47
N ARG A 155 6.57 -6.71 -6.56
CA ARG A 155 5.27 -6.21 -6.07
C ARG A 155 5.30 -5.96 -4.56
N LYS A 156 5.94 -6.85 -3.82
CA LYS A 156 6.09 -6.72 -2.36
C LYS A 156 6.98 -5.52 -2.02
N THR A 157 8.09 -5.34 -2.72
CA THR A 157 8.99 -4.19 -2.55
C THR A 157 8.27 -2.87 -2.83
N GLU A 158 7.57 -2.77 -3.94
CA GLU A 158 6.79 -1.58 -4.29
C GLU A 158 5.70 -1.28 -3.25
N ALA A 159 5.01 -2.29 -2.76
CA ALA A 159 3.99 -2.14 -1.72
C ALA A 159 4.59 -1.68 -0.40
N PHE A 160 5.71 -2.28 0.01
CA PHE A 160 6.43 -1.89 1.22
C PHE A 160 6.90 -0.44 1.17
N PHE A 161 7.55 -0.03 0.08
CA PHE A 161 8.02 1.35 -0.04
C PHE A 161 6.87 2.35 -0.15
N THR A 162 5.77 1.98 -0.80
CA THR A 162 4.56 2.82 -0.80
C THR A 162 4.01 2.98 0.61
N TYR A 163 3.91 1.89 1.36
CA TYR A 163 3.47 1.91 2.75
C TYR A 163 4.40 2.75 3.62
N ALA A 164 5.72 2.52 3.55
CA ALA A 164 6.71 3.26 4.32
C ALA A 164 6.72 4.77 4.00
N PHE A 165 6.59 5.12 2.73
CA PHE A 165 6.48 6.51 2.28
C PHE A 165 5.25 7.20 2.90
N ILE A 166 4.12 6.53 2.92
CA ILE A 166 2.87 7.05 3.50
C ILE A 166 3.00 7.14 5.03
N ASP A 167 3.48 6.10 5.70
CA ASP A 167 3.63 6.05 7.15
C ASP A 167 4.55 7.18 7.64
N LEU A 168 5.72 7.34 7.01
CA LEU A 168 6.64 8.43 7.32
C LEU A 168 6.02 9.80 7.05
N GLY A 169 5.31 9.95 5.93
CA GLY A 169 4.64 11.20 5.59
C GLY A 169 3.59 11.59 6.63
N GLN A 170 2.79 10.65 7.08
CA GLN A 170 1.80 10.88 8.14
C GLN A 170 2.46 11.23 9.47
N ARG A 171 3.50 10.49 9.89
CA ARG A 171 4.26 10.76 11.14
C ARG A 171 4.91 12.14 11.15
N TYR A 172 5.40 12.60 10.00
CA TYR A 172 6.08 13.88 9.88
C TYR A 172 5.17 15.03 9.43
N HIS A 173 3.86 14.77 9.26
CA HIS A 173 2.89 15.74 8.74
C HIS A 173 3.32 16.35 7.42
N ILE A 174 3.79 15.51 6.50
CA ILE A 174 4.17 15.88 5.14
C ILE A 174 2.98 15.59 4.23
N GLU A 175 2.59 16.56 3.41
CA GLU A 175 1.57 16.34 2.39
C GLU A 175 2.10 15.36 1.32
N LEU A 176 1.38 14.27 1.13
CA LEU A 176 1.78 13.20 0.23
C LEU A 176 1.10 13.35 -1.12
N VAL A 177 1.89 13.76 -2.09
CA VAL A 177 1.52 13.90 -3.49
C VAL A 177 2.44 13.01 -4.33
N MET A 178 1.84 12.20 -5.18
CA MET A 178 2.56 11.31 -6.10
C MET A 178 2.34 11.80 -7.54
N PRO A 179 3.29 12.57 -8.10
CA PRO A 179 3.13 13.18 -9.43
C PRO A 179 3.10 12.16 -10.58
N GLY A 180 3.77 11.02 -10.42
CA GLY A 180 3.83 9.96 -11.40
C GLY A 180 4.09 8.61 -10.73
N SER A 181 5.34 8.27 -10.56
CA SER A 181 5.80 7.05 -9.89
C SER A 181 6.05 7.28 -8.39
N LEU A 182 6.21 6.18 -7.65
CA LEU A 182 6.66 6.22 -6.26
C LEU A 182 8.07 6.81 -6.15
N ASP A 183 8.98 6.42 -7.04
CA ASP A 183 10.36 6.91 -7.05
C ASP A 183 10.41 8.43 -7.23
N GLU A 184 9.60 8.96 -8.13
CA GLU A 184 9.49 10.40 -8.36
C GLU A 184 8.93 11.13 -7.11
N ALA A 185 7.92 10.54 -6.47
CA ALA A 185 7.36 11.07 -5.22
C ALA A 185 8.40 11.09 -4.09
N ILE A 186 9.17 10.02 -3.92
CA ILE A 186 10.25 9.92 -2.93
C ILE A 186 11.33 10.98 -3.22
N LEU A 187 11.79 11.08 -4.46
CA LEU A 187 12.81 12.07 -4.86
C LEU A 187 12.34 13.50 -4.60
N THR A 188 11.10 13.81 -4.95
CA THR A 188 10.52 15.15 -4.75
C THR A 188 10.42 15.51 -3.26
N LYS A 189 10.13 14.55 -2.41
CA LYS A 189 9.94 14.77 -0.96
C LYS A 189 11.20 14.51 -0.12
N LYS A 190 12.29 14.05 -0.73
CA LYS A 190 13.53 13.67 -0.04
C LYS A 190 14.04 14.73 0.92
N SER A 191 14.18 15.97 0.46
CA SER A 191 14.66 17.09 1.29
C SER A 191 13.74 17.34 2.48
N GLU A 192 12.42 17.36 2.26
CA GLU A 192 11.44 17.60 3.31
C GLU A 192 11.49 16.52 4.40
N PHE A 193 11.57 15.24 4.00
CA PHE A 193 11.76 14.12 4.93
C PHE A 193 13.07 14.25 5.72
N HIS A 194 14.16 14.56 5.04
CA HIS A 194 15.46 14.71 5.67
C HIS A 194 15.47 15.84 6.70
N ASP A 195 14.89 16.99 6.37
CA ASP A 195 14.83 18.13 7.29
C ASP A 195 13.96 17.85 8.51
N LYS A 196 12.83 17.16 8.32
CA LYS A 196 11.97 16.72 9.43
C LYS A 196 12.69 15.71 10.32
N PHE A 197 13.35 14.72 9.72
CA PHE A 197 14.14 13.74 10.45
C PHE A 197 15.26 14.40 11.27
N ARG A 198 16.03 15.30 10.66
CA ARG A 198 17.09 16.04 11.36
C ARG A 198 16.55 16.82 12.57
N LYS A 199 15.45 17.55 12.37
CA LYS A 199 14.82 18.32 13.46
C LYS A 199 14.38 17.41 14.62
N LEU A 200 13.78 16.28 14.34
CA LEU A 200 13.39 15.32 15.37
C LEU A 200 14.59 14.74 16.08
N TRP A 201 15.62 14.34 15.33
CA TRP A 201 16.84 13.78 15.88
C TRP A 201 17.54 14.78 16.80
N THR A 202 17.78 16.00 16.34
CA THR A 202 18.45 17.06 17.13
C THR A 202 17.65 17.46 18.37
N ASN A 203 16.32 17.49 18.28
CA ASN A 203 15.46 17.87 19.41
C ASN A 203 15.28 16.78 20.46
N GLN A 204 15.41 15.52 20.07
CA GLN A 204 15.21 14.37 20.97
C GLN A 204 16.52 13.79 21.52
N HIS A 205 17.64 14.14 20.89
CA HIS A 205 18.94 13.60 21.25
C HIS A 205 19.60 14.47 22.31
N LEU A 206 19.63 14.00 23.55
CA LEU A 206 20.21 14.69 24.73
C LEU A 206 21.69 14.34 24.94
N CYS A 207 22.36 13.76 23.98
CA CYS A 207 23.77 13.36 24.09
C CYS A 207 24.70 14.54 23.82
N ASN A 208 25.56 14.86 24.80
CA ASN A 208 26.61 15.88 24.66
C ASN A 208 27.96 15.32 24.21
N ALA A 209 28.03 14.08 23.71
CA ALA A 209 29.26 13.48 23.27
C ALA A 209 29.78 14.19 22.01
N PRO A 210 31.10 14.51 21.94
CA PRO A 210 31.68 15.14 20.77
C PRO A 210 31.45 14.31 19.49
N GLY A 211 30.89 14.93 18.46
CA GLY A 211 30.59 14.27 17.19
C GLY A 211 29.30 13.46 17.16
N CYS A 212 28.48 13.52 18.22
CA CYS A 212 27.19 12.83 18.25
C CYS A 212 26.19 13.39 17.25
N ASP A 213 26.32 14.63 16.86
CA ASP A 213 25.58 15.33 15.80
C ASP A 213 25.94 14.84 14.39
N LYS A 214 27.03 14.06 14.26
CA LYS A 214 27.53 13.54 12.99
C LYS A 214 27.09 12.12 12.68
N VAL A 215 25.99 11.67 13.20
CA VAL A 215 25.59 10.26 13.09
C VAL A 215 24.39 10.12 12.19
N LEU A 216 24.40 9.23 11.37
CA LEU A 216 24.31 7.79 11.19
C LEU A 216 22.97 7.37 10.68
N ILE A 217 22.93 7.00 9.49
CA ILE A 217 21.83 6.25 8.91
C ILE A 217 22.25 4.80 8.83
N MET A 218 21.45 3.92 9.38
CA MET A 218 21.60 2.48 9.14
C MET A 218 20.79 2.12 7.92
N ASP A 219 21.47 1.63 6.90
CA ASP A 219 20.86 1.01 5.76
C ASP A 219 21.31 -0.44 5.71
N GLY A 220 20.35 -1.37 5.80
CA GLY A 220 20.62 -2.80 5.68
C GLY A 220 21.71 -3.36 6.58
N GLY A 221 21.94 -2.78 7.74
CA GLY A 221 22.98 -3.19 8.68
C GLY A 221 24.33 -2.48 8.48
N LEU A 222 24.45 -1.58 7.51
CA LEU A 222 25.63 -0.72 7.32
C LEU A 222 25.40 0.63 7.99
N MET A 223 26.30 0.98 8.89
CA MET A 223 26.35 2.30 9.49
C MET A 223 27.14 3.23 8.57
N THR A 224 26.48 4.19 7.95
CA THR A 224 27.15 5.27 7.23
C THR A 224 27.27 6.49 8.12
N LYS A 225 28.48 6.96 8.30
CA LYS A 225 28.77 8.19 9.01
C LYS A 225 28.44 9.37 8.10
N LEU A 226 27.46 10.20 8.51
CA LEU A 226 27.28 11.50 7.87
C LEU A 226 28.36 12.44 8.39
N VAL A 227 29.23 12.85 7.52
CA VAL A 227 30.22 13.91 7.77
C VAL A 227 29.62 15.25 7.40
#